data_26c5d7f335644ca75494852bb2b92e6b
#
_entry.id   26c5d7f335644ca75494852bb2b92e6b
#
_cell.length_a   1.000
_cell.length_b   1.000
_cell.length_c   1.000
_cell.angle_alpha   90.00
_cell.angle_beta   90.00
_cell.angle_gamma   90.00
#
_symmetry.space_group_name_H-M   'P 1'
#
loop_
_entity.id
_entity.type
_entity.pdbx_description
1 polymer ?
#
loop_
_entity_poly.entity_id
_entity_poly.type
_entity_poly.pdbx_seq_one_letter_code
_entity_poly.pdbx_strand_id
1 'polypeptide(L)'
;MIIIGIIGNFIPFFLISWAEQHIPSSTAGMLMAIGPIITLVMSHFLTKSDKFTIIKFISISIGFIGVLFIFSTNSFGNLVEYNFIDLIAKFLVIIAAFGYMLSNIIAYEKLNQLDSFSITTFATTFGAIFSIPFFLIDISFNNYNYTFNYNSILAVIYLGIFPTAIAFQFRYYITKTSGPVFLSYVAYLIPAFALIWGYILLSEKIGLNSLIGILLILIGVYLGQNRSMGEITKKNI
;
A
#
# COMPACT_ATOMS: atom_id res chain seq x y z
N MET A 1 -11.56 8.66 -13.52
CA MET A 1 -12.11 8.28 -12.22
C MET A 1 -12.43 6.79 -12.12
N ILE A 2 -13.26 6.23 -13.02
CA ILE A 2 -13.65 4.80 -13.01
C ILE A 2 -12.39 3.90 -12.95
N ILE A 3 -11.42 4.13 -13.83
CA ILE A 3 -10.17 3.34 -13.88
C ILE A 3 -9.45 3.36 -12.52
N ILE A 4 -9.37 4.51 -11.85
CA ILE A 4 -8.73 4.60 -10.54
C ILE A 4 -9.54 3.85 -9.48
N GLY A 5 -10.87 3.91 -9.53
CA GLY A 5 -11.74 3.14 -8.64
C GLY A 5 -11.55 1.63 -8.80
N ILE A 6 -11.41 1.15 -10.03
CA ILE A 6 -11.19 -0.27 -10.30
C ILE A 6 -9.78 -0.70 -9.90
N ILE A 7 -8.74 -0.10 -10.50
CA ILE A 7 -7.36 -0.57 -10.34
C ILE A 7 -6.69 -0.10 -9.04
N GLY A 8 -7.17 1.00 -8.46
CA GLY A 8 -6.62 1.58 -7.23
C GLY A 8 -7.41 1.25 -5.96
N ASN A 9 -8.59 0.65 -6.07
CA ASN A 9 -9.41 0.27 -4.91
C ASN A 9 -9.94 -1.15 -5.07
N PHE A 10 -10.88 -1.40 -5.99
CA PHE A 10 -11.57 -2.68 -6.08
C PHE A 10 -10.61 -3.85 -6.28
N ILE A 11 -9.78 -3.83 -7.34
CA ILE A 11 -8.86 -4.93 -7.64
C ILE A 11 -7.87 -5.19 -6.49
N PRO A 12 -7.13 -4.18 -5.96
CA PRO A 12 -6.20 -4.44 -4.88
C PRO A 12 -6.85 -4.98 -3.61
N PHE A 13 -7.99 -4.42 -3.19
CA PHE A 13 -8.69 -4.93 -2.01
C PHE A 13 -9.14 -6.38 -2.20
N PHE A 14 -9.72 -6.70 -3.35
CA PHE A 14 -10.16 -8.06 -3.67
C PHE A 14 -8.99 -9.04 -3.68
N LEU A 15 -7.90 -8.70 -4.36
CA LEU A 15 -6.74 -9.58 -4.47
C LEU A 15 -6.03 -9.81 -3.13
N ILE A 16 -5.87 -8.75 -2.32
CA ILE A 16 -5.24 -8.86 -1.00
C ILE A 16 -6.13 -9.66 -0.05
N SER A 17 -7.44 -9.38 -0.01
CA SER A 17 -8.37 -10.13 0.85
C SER A 17 -8.42 -11.61 0.51
N TRP A 18 -8.35 -11.95 -0.77
CA TRP A 18 -8.27 -13.34 -1.20
C TRP A 18 -6.91 -13.96 -0.84
N ALA A 19 -5.82 -13.24 -1.06
CA ALA A 19 -4.48 -13.73 -0.77
C ALA A 19 -4.27 -14.00 0.73
N GLU A 20 -4.78 -13.14 1.61
CA GLU A 20 -4.66 -13.28 3.07
C GLU A 20 -5.46 -14.45 3.66
N GLN A 21 -6.32 -15.09 2.88
CA GLN A 21 -6.92 -16.38 3.24
C GLN A 21 -5.93 -17.55 3.08
N HIS A 22 -4.84 -17.36 2.34
CA HIS A 22 -3.88 -18.41 1.99
C HIS A 22 -2.46 -18.12 2.49
N ILE A 23 -2.11 -16.85 2.72
CA ILE A 23 -0.81 -16.45 3.25
C ILE A 23 -0.98 -15.53 4.46
N PRO A 24 -0.03 -15.52 5.40
CA PRO A 24 -0.05 -14.60 6.54
C PRO A 24 -0.06 -13.14 6.09
N SER A 25 -0.81 -12.26 6.81
CA SER A 25 -0.84 -10.81 6.55
C SER A 25 0.54 -10.16 6.63
N SER A 26 1.46 -10.71 7.45
CA SER A 26 2.86 -10.28 7.50
C SER A 26 3.57 -10.51 6.15
N THR A 27 3.32 -11.64 5.48
CA THR A 27 3.87 -11.94 4.15
C THR A 27 3.28 -10.99 3.10
N ALA A 28 1.96 -10.73 3.14
CA ALA A 28 1.32 -9.76 2.25
C ALA A 28 1.92 -8.35 2.45
N GLY A 29 2.08 -7.91 3.70
CA GLY A 29 2.70 -6.62 4.03
C GLY A 29 4.15 -6.50 3.55
N MET A 30 4.95 -7.57 3.65
CA MET A 30 6.32 -7.60 3.13
C MET A 30 6.34 -7.49 1.60
N LEU A 31 5.46 -8.19 0.90
CA LEU A 31 5.38 -8.13 -0.56
C LEU A 31 4.91 -6.74 -1.04
N MET A 32 4.04 -6.08 -0.30
CA MET A 32 3.62 -4.70 -0.58
C MET A 32 4.78 -3.69 -0.49
N ALA A 33 5.84 -4.00 0.26
CA ALA A 33 7.03 -3.16 0.35
C ALA A 33 7.84 -3.07 -0.96
N ILE A 34 7.51 -3.84 -1.99
CA ILE A 34 8.04 -3.66 -3.35
C ILE A 34 7.47 -2.39 -4.04
N GLY A 35 6.39 -1.82 -3.50
CA GLY A 35 5.67 -0.69 -4.08
C GLY A 35 6.54 0.51 -4.44
N PRO A 36 7.44 1.01 -3.58
CA PRO A 36 8.32 2.13 -3.92
C PRO A 36 9.24 1.85 -5.13
N ILE A 37 9.71 0.61 -5.28
CA ILE A 37 10.52 0.20 -6.44
C ILE A 37 9.68 0.25 -7.72
N ILE A 38 8.47 -0.32 -7.67
CA ILE A 38 7.51 -0.28 -8.77
C ILE A 38 7.19 1.18 -9.13
N THR A 39 6.90 2.02 -8.13
CA THR A 39 6.57 3.42 -8.35
C THR A 39 7.71 4.18 -8.99
N LEU A 40 8.95 4.00 -8.52
CA LEU A 40 10.11 4.67 -9.08
C LEU A 40 10.30 4.36 -10.58
N VAL A 41 10.21 3.07 -10.92
CA VAL A 41 10.33 2.62 -12.32
C VAL A 41 9.18 3.18 -13.17
N MET A 42 7.95 3.01 -12.70
CA MET A 42 6.77 3.47 -13.45
C MET A 42 6.72 4.99 -13.58
N SER A 43 7.07 5.75 -12.53
CA SER A 43 7.11 7.20 -12.57
C SER A 43 8.11 7.70 -13.60
N HIS A 44 9.25 7.04 -13.77
CA HIS A 44 10.22 7.43 -14.77
C HIS A 44 9.63 7.46 -16.19
N PHE A 45 8.79 6.47 -16.52
CA PHE A 45 8.20 6.35 -17.86
C PHE A 45 6.87 7.11 -17.99
N LEU A 46 6.05 7.11 -16.94
CA LEU A 46 4.66 7.56 -17.01
C LEU A 46 4.43 8.99 -16.50
N THR A 47 5.38 9.58 -15.74
CA THR A 47 5.24 10.97 -15.26
C THR A 47 6.14 11.93 -16.01
N LYS A 48 5.74 13.21 -16.04
CA LYS A 48 6.56 14.29 -16.64
C LYS A 48 7.59 14.84 -15.67
N SER A 49 7.26 14.93 -14.39
CA SER A 49 8.03 15.64 -13.36
C SER A 49 8.66 14.74 -12.31
N ASP A 50 8.08 13.57 -12.01
CA ASP A 50 8.58 12.68 -10.97
C ASP A 50 9.49 11.59 -11.56
N LYS A 51 10.64 12.02 -12.10
CA LYS A 51 11.60 11.17 -12.81
C LYS A 51 12.52 10.39 -11.86
N PHE A 52 13.09 9.30 -12.39
CA PHE A 52 14.14 8.53 -11.74
C PHE A 52 15.35 9.43 -11.43
N THR A 53 15.86 9.32 -10.22
CA THR A 53 17.17 9.85 -9.83
C THR A 53 17.92 8.81 -9.01
N ILE A 54 19.24 8.83 -9.08
CA ILE A 54 20.08 7.88 -8.33
C ILE A 54 19.83 7.96 -6.82
N ILE A 55 19.51 9.13 -6.30
CA ILE A 55 19.21 9.33 -4.88
C ILE A 55 17.87 8.71 -4.50
N LYS A 56 16.83 8.85 -5.33
CA LYS A 56 15.55 8.14 -5.12
C LYS A 56 15.80 6.63 -5.10
N PHE A 57 16.60 6.13 -6.04
CA PHE A 57 16.96 4.70 -6.09
C PHE A 57 17.68 4.24 -4.83
N ILE A 58 18.72 4.96 -4.38
CA ILE A 58 19.47 4.64 -3.15
C ILE A 58 18.53 4.69 -1.93
N SER A 59 17.71 5.73 -1.81
CA SER A 59 16.75 5.90 -0.71
C SER A 59 15.76 4.74 -0.63
N ILE A 60 15.19 4.35 -1.77
CA ILE A 60 14.24 3.24 -1.87
C ILE A 60 14.94 1.91 -1.54
N SER A 61 16.17 1.70 -2.03
CA SER A 61 16.94 0.49 -1.73
C SER A 61 17.25 0.36 -0.25
N ILE A 62 17.65 1.45 0.42
CA ILE A 62 17.91 1.46 1.87
C ILE A 62 16.63 1.13 2.65
N GLY A 63 15.50 1.77 2.29
CA GLY A 63 14.21 1.49 2.93
C GLY A 63 13.77 0.04 2.73
N PHE A 64 13.95 -0.52 1.53
CA PHE A 64 13.63 -1.90 1.23
C PHE A 64 14.47 -2.89 2.03
N ILE A 65 15.78 -2.64 2.14
CA ILE A 65 16.68 -3.43 3.00
C ILE A 65 16.18 -3.36 4.46
N GLY A 66 15.76 -2.19 4.94
CA GLY A 66 15.18 -2.04 6.28
C GLY A 66 13.94 -2.92 6.49
N VAL A 67 13.03 -3.00 5.51
CA VAL A 67 11.88 -3.91 5.56
C VAL A 67 12.33 -5.37 5.64
N LEU A 68 13.32 -5.78 4.84
CA LEU A 68 13.86 -7.14 4.89
C LEU A 68 14.46 -7.47 6.29
N PHE A 69 15.11 -6.51 6.95
CA PHE A 69 15.60 -6.70 8.32
C PHE A 69 14.47 -6.91 9.33
N ILE A 70 13.37 -6.16 9.23
CA ILE A 70 12.19 -6.34 10.09
C ILE A 70 11.64 -7.76 9.97
N PHE A 71 11.51 -8.26 8.75
CA PHE A 71 10.92 -9.57 8.50
C PHE A 71 11.90 -10.74 8.63
N SER A 72 13.22 -10.49 8.72
CA SER A 72 14.24 -11.54 8.75
C SER A 72 14.13 -12.49 9.94
N THR A 73 13.59 -12.04 11.06
CA THR A 73 13.51 -12.82 12.30
C THR A 73 12.33 -13.80 12.36
N ASN A 74 11.21 -13.51 11.65
CA ASN A 74 9.96 -14.24 11.86
C ASN A 74 9.33 -14.85 10.60
N SER A 75 9.78 -14.53 9.40
CA SER A 75 8.97 -14.82 8.20
C SER A 75 9.71 -15.52 7.05
N PHE A 76 11.03 -15.56 7.02
CA PHE A 76 11.75 -16.25 5.93
C PHE A 76 11.52 -17.76 5.93
N GLY A 77 11.29 -18.36 7.09
CA GLY A 77 10.96 -19.81 7.20
C GLY A 77 9.65 -20.17 6.51
N ASN A 78 8.67 -19.29 6.55
CA ASN A 78 7.33 -19.50 5.98
C ASN A 78 7.21 -19.15 4.48
N LEU A 79 8.24 -18.54 3.89
CA LEU A 79 8.27 -18.27 2.45
C LEU A 79 8.56 -19.51 1.60
N VAL A 80 8.96 -20.61 2.23
CA VAL A 80 9.52 -21.81 1.57
C VAL A 80 8.54 -22.98 1.46
N GLU A 81 7.34 -22.89 2.03
CA GLU A 81 6.32 -23.90 1.74
C GLU A 81 5.80 -23.71 0.31
N TYR A 82 6.17 -24.64 -0.55
CA TYR A 82 5.82 -24.69 -1.96
C TYR A 82 4.40 -25.24 -2.17
N ASN A 83 3.39 -24.53 -1.67
CA ASN A 83 2.03 -24.76 -2.11
C ASN A 83 1.74 -23.86 -3.33
N PHE A 84 1.22 -24.44 -4.40
CA PHE A 84 0.89 -23.70 -5.63
C PHE A 84 -0.08 -22.53 -5.35
N ILE A 85 -1.02 -22.72 -4.43
CA ILE A 85 -1.98 -21.68 -4.01
C ILE A 85 -1.26 -20.52 -3.32
N ASP A 86 -0.28 -20.79 -2.44
CA ASP A 86 0.52 -19.76 -1.78
C ASP A 86 1.32 -18.93 -2.78
N LEU A 87 1.86 -19.58 -3.82
CA LEU A 87 2.58 -18.89 -4.88
C LEU A 87 1.65 -17.93 -5.64
N ILE A 88 0.45 -18.39 -5.99
CA ILE A 88 -0.59 -17.55 -6.61
C ILE A 88 -0.94 -16.39 -5.68
N ALA A 89 -1.19 -16.64 -4.40
CA ALA A 89 -1.53 -15.60 -3.42
C ALA A 89 -0.44 -14.52 -3.34
N LYS A 90 0.83 -14.90 -3.24
CA LYS A 90 1.98 -13.99 -3.25
C LYS A 90 2.03 -13.15 -4.53
N PHE A 91 1.80 -13.77 -5.69
CA PHE A 91 1.79 -13.08 -6.98
C PHE A 91 0.63 -12.08 -7.07
N LEU A 92 -0.56 -12.43 -6.59
CA LEU A 92 -1.72 -11.53 -6.56
C LEU A 92 -1.50 -10.30 -5.69
N VAL A 93 -0.78 -10.42 -4.56
CA VAL A 93 -0.38 -9.27 -3.75
C VAL A 93 0.54 -8.32 -4.52
N ILE A 94 1.47 -8.84 -5.32
CA ILE A 94 2.35 -8.01 -6.18
C ILE A 94 1.52 -7.29 -7.25
N ILE A 95 0.54 -7.95 -7.86
CA ILE A 95 -0.40 -7.33 -8.80
C ILE A 95 -1.22 -6.23 -8.10
N ALA A 96 -1.66 -6.45 -6.87
CA ALA A 96 -2.37 -5.45 -6.09
C ALA A 96 -1.49 -4.22 -5.81
N ALA A 97 -0.22 -4.44 -5.43
CA ALA A 97 0.75 -3.36 -5.27
C ALA A 97 0.92 -2.55 -6.56
N PHE A 98 1.06 -3.23 -7.71
CA PHE A 98 1.13 -2.58 -9.02
C PHE A 98 -0.12 -1.73 -9.30
N GLY A 99 -1.32 -2.26 -9.02
CA GLY A 99 -2.58 -1.52 -9.17
C GLY A 99 -2.62 -0.24 -8.33
N TYR A 100 -2.24 -0.31 -7.05
CA TYR A 100 -2.13 0.86 -6.19
C TYR A 100 -1.16 1.92 -6.75
N MET A 101 0.03 1.51 -7.17
CA MET A 101 1.05 2.44 -7.66
C MET A 101 0.63 3.07 -8.99
N LEU A 102 0.06 2.29 -9.90
CA LEU A 102 -0.47 2.78 -11.17
C LEU A 102 -1.61 3.80 -10.95
N SER A 103 -2.53 3.54 -10.03
CA SER A 103 -3.61 4.47 -9.72
C SER A 103 -3.11 5.82 -9.18
N ASN A 104 -2.06 5.81 -8.34
CA ASN A 104 -1.43 7.03 -7.84
C ASN A 104 -0.80 7.85 -8.97
N ILE A 105 -0.09 7.18 -9.90
CA ILE A 105 0.53 7.82 -11.06
C ILE A 105 -0.53 8.43 -11.99
N ILE A 106 -1.62 7.70 -12.26
CA ILE A 106 -2.72 8.22 -13.07
C ILE A 106 -3.40 9.42 -12.40
N ALA A 107 -3.61 9.37 -11.08
CA ALA A 107 -4.16 10.49 -10.32
C ALA A 107 -3.25 11.72 -10.42
N TYR A 108 -1.94 11.54 -10.28
CA TYR A 108 -0.95 12.60 -10.36
C TYR A 108 -0.89 13.28 -11.74
N GLU A 109 -0.84 12.48 -12.81
CA GLU A 109 -0.64 13.02 -14.17
C GLU A 109 -1.94 13.50 -14.82
N LYS A 110 -3.06 12.80 -14.60
CA LYS A 110 -4.30 13.05 -15.36
C LYS A 110 -5.39 13.75 -14.57
N LEU A 111 -5.31 13.77 -13.23
CA LEU A 111 -6.37 14.33 -12.37
C LEU A 111 -5.85 15.48 -11.49
N ASN A 112 -4.76 16.12 -11.85
CA ASN A 112 -4.18 17.21 -11.09
C ASN A 112 -5.08 18.46 -10.98
N GLN A 113 -6.03 18.64 -11.90
CA GLN A 113 -7.01 19.73 -11.86
C GLN A 113 -8.11 19.53 -10.83
N LEU A 114 -8.37 18.27 -10.41
CA LEU A 114 -9.38 17.95 -9.42
C LEU A 114 -8.79 18.01 -8.01
N ASP A 115 -9.58 18.41 -7.03
CA ASP A 115 -9.17 18.35 -5.64
C ASP A 115 -9.06 16.90 -5.15
N SER A 116 -8.25 16.67 -4.11
CA SER A 116 -8.03 15.32 -3.57
C SER A 116 -9.28 14.70 -2.97
N PHE A 117 -10.19 15.52 -2.46
CA PHE A 117 -11.48 15.05 -1.93
C PHE A 117 -12.36 14.45 -3.02
N SER A 118 -12.50 15.14 -4.15
CA SER A 118 -13.22 14.62 -5.31
C SER A 118 -12.59 13.33 -5.84
N ILE A 119 -11.27 13.28 -5.95
CA ILE A 119 -10.58 12.06 -6.41
C ILE A 119 -10.88 10.89 -5.46
N THR A 120 -10.77 11.11 -4.14
CA THR A 120 -11.05 10.08 -3.13
C THR A 120 -12.49 9.60 -3.23
N THR A 121 -13.45 10.52 -3.22
CA THR A 121 -14.88 10.21 -3.22
C THR A 121 -15.27 9.39 -4.45
N PHE A 122 -14.87 9.84 -5.65
CA PHE A 122 -15.21 9.10 -6.87
C PHE A 122 -14.46 7.76 -6.96
N ALA A 123 -13.19 7.71 -6.57
CA ALA A 123 -12.43 6.47 -6.62
C ALA A 123 -12.99 5.40 -5.66
N THR A 124 -13.36 5.78 -4.44
CA THR A 124 -13.95 4.86 -3.46
C THR A 124 -15.38 4.46 -3.86
N THR A 125 -16.20 5.40 -4.36
CA THR A 125 -17.54 5.12 -4.84
C THR A 125 -17.53 4.15 -6.01
N PHE A 126 -16.71 4.38 -7.04
CA PHE A 126 -16.59 3.44 -8.14
C PHE A 126 -16.04 2.08 -7.70
N GLY A 127 -15.05 2.06 -6.78
CA GLY A 127 -14.58 0.82 -6.17
C GLY A 127 -15.69 0.04 -5.50
N ALA A 128 -16.55 0.70 -4.73
CA ALA A 128 -17.71 0.11 -4.07
C ALA A 128 -18.74 -0.39 -5.08
N ILE A 129 -19.09 0.39 -6.10
CA ILE A 129 -20.06 -0.02 -7.15
C ILE A 129 -19.58 -1.29 -7.86
N PHE A 130 -18.28 -1.35 -8.21
CA PHE A 130 -17.71 -2.52 -8.87
C PHE A 130 -17.61 -3.75 -7.95
N SER A 131 -17.59 -3.59 -6.63
CA SER A 131 -17.61 -4.71 -5.69
C SER A 131 -18.98 -5.37 -5.54
N ILE A 132 -20.08 -4.64 -5.80
CA ILE A 132 -21.46 -5.13 -5.60
C ILE A 132 -21.75 -6.42 -6.38
N PRO A 133 -21.47 -6.54 -7.70
CA PRO A 133 -21.76 -7.76 -8.43
C PRO A 133 -21.03 -8.99 -7.85
N PHE A 134 -19.79 -8.83 -7.44
CA PHE A 134 -18.99 -9.92 -6.86
C PHE A 134 -19.55 -10.35 -5.50
N PHE A 135 -19.96 -9.40 -4.68
CA PHE A 135 -20.63 -9.67 -3.41
C PHE A 135 -21.95 -10.41 -3.60
N LEU A 136 -22.78 -10.00 -4.58
CA LEU A 136 -24.04 -10.67 -4.89
C LEU A 136 -23.82 -12.10 -5.42
N ILE A 137 -22.80 -12.30 -6.25
CA ILE A 137 -22.42 -13.63 -6.74
C ILE A 137 -21.99 -14.52 -5.56
N ASP A 138 -21.12 -14.02 -4.70
CA ASP A 138 -20.62 -14.79 -3.56
C ASP A 138 -21.75 -15.24 -2.62
N ILE A 139 -22.69 -14.34 -2.29
CA ILE A 139 -23.87 -14.68 -1.49
C ILE A 139 -24.75 -15.72 -2.20
N SER A 140 -24.88 -15.65 -3.52
CA SER A 140 -25.76 -16.54 -4.27
C SER A 140 -25.21 -17.97 -4.38
N PHE A 141 -23.89 -18.12 -4.41
CA PHE A 141 -23.23 -19.43 -4.59
C PHE A 141 -22.83 -20.09 -3.27
N ASN A 142 -22.61 -19.32 -2.23
CA ASN A 142 -22.19 -19.83 -0.94
C ASN A 142 -23.34 -19.71 0.08
N ASN A 143 -23.86 -20.84 0.54
CA ASN A 143 -24.85 -20.88 1.62
C ASN A 143 -24.21 -20.56 2.98
N TYR A 144 -23.80 -19.32 3.20
CA TYR A 144 -23.27 -18.91 4.48
C TYR A 144 -24.38 -18.87 5.55
N ASN A 145 -24.15 -19.53 6.66
CA ASN A 145 -24.92 -19.27 7.88
C ASN A 145 -24.46 -17.94 8.50
N TYR A 146 -25.07 -16.86 8.07
CA TYR A 146 -24.74 -15.53 8.59
C TYR A 146 -25.14 -15.42 10.06
N THR A 147 -24.16 -15.44 10.95
CA THR A 147 -24.38 -15.04 12.34
C THR A 147 -24.08 -13.55 12.46
N PHE A 148 -25.05 -12.79 12.95
CA PHE A 148 -24.89 -11.35 13.14
C PHE A 148 -23.92 -11.12 14.30
N ASN A 149 -22.72 -10.60 14.01
CA ASN A 149 -21.71 -10.28 15.00
C ASN A 149 -21.49 -8.76 15.04
N TYR A 150 -21.86 -8.15 16.16
CA TYR A 150 -21.72 -6.71 16.38
C TYR A 150 -20.27 -6.21 16.21
N ASN A 151 -19.29 -6.97 16.72
CA ASN A 151 -17.87 -6.62 16.61
C ASN A 151 -17.38 -6.62 15.16
N SER A 152 -17.86 -7.54 14.32
CA SER A 152 -17.52 -7.58 12.90
C SER A 152 -18.07 -6.36 12.15
N ILE A 153 -19.28 -5.92 12.49
CA ILE A 153 -19.87 -4.70 11.90
C ILE A 153 -19.07 -3.46 12.30
N LEU A 154 -18.74 -3.33 13.58
CA LEU A 154 -17.91 -2.22 14.04
C LEU A 154 -16.53 -2.21 13.36
N ALA A 155 -15.91 -3.38 13.19
CA ALA A 155 -14.64 -3.50 12.48
C ALA A 155 -14.76 -3.04 11.01
N VAL A 156 -15.81 -3.43 10.29
CA VAL A 156 -16.05 -3.00 8.90
C VAL A 156 -16.28 -1.48 8.81
N ILE A 157 -17.08 -0.92 9.74
CA ILE A 157 -17.31 0.53 9.81
C ILE A 157 -15.97 1.26 10.06
N TYR A 158 -15.18 0.78 11.03
CA TYR A 158 -13.86 1.34 11.34
C TYR A 158 -12.94 1.31 10.10
N LEU A 159 -12.85 0.17 9.40
CA LEU A 159 -12.07 0.01 8.17
C LEU A 159 -12.55 0.93 7.04
N GLY A 160 -13.85 1.15 6.93
CA GLY A 160 -14.42 2.07 5.94
C GLY A 160 -14.05 3.53 6.21
N ILE A 161 -14.09 3.97 7.47
CA ILE A 161 -13.84 5.36 7.84
C ILE A 161 -12.33 5.67 7.87
N PHE A 162 -11.55 4.95 8.68
CA PHE A 162 -10.16 5.32 8.94
C PHE A 162 -9.21 4.93 7.81
N PRO A 163 -8.95 3.65 7.49
CA PRO A 163 -7.99 3.29 6.46
C PRO A 163 -8.51 3.47 5.03
N THR A 164 -9.82 3.65 4.82
CA THR A 164 -10.36 3.87 3.48
C THR A 164 -10.68 5.36 3.25
N ALA A 165 -11.65 5.96 3.94
CA ALA A 165 -12.04 7.33 3.64
C ALA A 165 -10.93 8.33 4.01
N ILE A 166 -10.45 8.32 5.26
CA ILE A 166 -9.47 9.29 5.75
C ILE A 166 -8.09 9.05 5.13
N ALA A 167 -7.61 7.81 5.16
CA ALA A 167 -6.26 7.51 4.65
C ALA A 167 -6.15 7.74 3.13
N PHE A 168 -7.20 7.44 2.35
CA PHE A 168 -7.19 7.72 0.91
C PHE A 168 -7.26 9.21 0.60
N GLN A 169 -7.91 10.01 1.45
CA GLN A 169 -7.87 11.46 1.35
C GLN A 169 -6.43 11.97 1.48
N PHE A 170 -5.69 11.53 2.50
CA PHE A 170 -4.28 11.85 2.66
C PHE A 170 -3.42 11.30 1.53
N ARG A 171 -3.68 10.08 1.07
CA ARG A 171 -2.99 9.45 -0.05
C ARG A 171 -3.04 10.32 -1.30
N TYR A 172 -4.23 10.74 -1.75
CA TYR A 172 -4.35 11.57 -2.95
C TYR A 172 -3.86 13.00 -2.74
N TYR A 173 -4.00 13.54 -1.52
CA TYR A 173 -3.41 14.83 -1.18
C TYR A 173 -1.88 14.80 -1.30
N ILE A 174 -1.21 13.83 -0.70
CA ILE A 174 0.25 13.67 -0.77
C ILE A 174 0.70 13.36 -2.21
N THR A 175 -0.02 12.52 -2.93
CA THR A 175 0.26 12.24 -4.34
C THR A 175 0.32 13.53 -5.16
N LYS A 176 -0.64 14.42 -4.97
CA LYS A 176 -0.73 15.69 -5.72
C LYS A 176 0.34 16.70 -5.32
N THR A 177 0.62 16.81 -4.04
CA THR A 177 1.56 17.84 -3.51
C THR A 177 3.01 17.42 -3.60
N SER A 178 3.32 16.15 -3.35
CA SER A 178 4.69 15.64 -3.22
C SER A 178 5.08 14.57 -4.25
N GLY A 179 4.12 14.13 -5.06
CA GLY A 179 4.34 13.13 -6.11
C GLY A 179 4.18 11.68 -5.65
N PRO A 180 3.98 10.76 -6.62
CA PRO A 180 3.72 9.35 -6.33
C PRO A 180 4.91 8.62 -5.73
N VAL A 181 6.16 8.98 -6.09
CA VAL A 181 7.36 8.36 -5.50
C VAL A 181 7.47 8.73 -4.02
N PHE A 182 7.21 9.98 -3.64
CA PHE A 182 7.21 10.37 -2.22
C PHE A 182 6.13 9.60 -1.43
N LEU A 183 4.90 9.53 -1.95
CA LEU A 183 3.85 8.76 -1.31
C LEU A 183 4.23 7.28 -1.12
N SER A 184 4.96 6.70 -2.07
CA SER A 184 5.29 5.27 -2.01
C SER A 184 6.14 4.89 -0.77
N TYR A 185 6.90 5.83 -0.18
CA TYR A 185 7.65 5.58 1.06
C TYR A 185 6.75 5.21 2.26
N VAL A 186 5.45 5.55 2.21
CA VAL A 186 4.47 5.13 3.23
C VAL A 186 4.42 3.61 3.36
N ALA A 187 4.62 2.88 2.26
CA ALA A 187 4.65 1.41 2.29
C ALA A 187 5.77 0.85 3.20
N TYR A 188 6.86 1.58 3.36
CA TYR A 188 7.94 1.20 4.28
C TYR A 188 7.62 1.54 5.74
N LEU A 189 6.81 2.56 5.99
CA LEU A 189 6.41 2.94 7.35
C LEU A 189 5.39 1.95 7.93
N ILE A 190 4.60 1.26 7.10
CA ILE A 190 3.60 0.30 7.55
C ILE A 190 4.20 -0.79 8.45
N PRO A 191 5.26 -1.53 8.06
CA PRO A 191 5.88 -2.52 8.94
C PRO A 191 6.47 -1.92 10.21
N ALA A 192 7.02 -0.71 10.14
CA ALA A 192 7.57 -0.03 11.32
C ALA A 192 6.47 0.29 12.34
N PHE A 193 5.34 0.82 11.90
CA PHE A 193 4.19 1.07 12.77
C PHE A 193 3.56 -0.23 13.28
N ALA A 194 3.49 -1.28 12.46
CA ALA A 194 2.99 -2.59 12.90
C ALA A 194 3.79 -3.15 14.07
N LEU A 195 5.13 -3.03 14.04
CA LEU A 195 5.99 -3.43 15.16
C LEU A 195 5.75 -2.59 16.43
N ILE A 196 5.58 -1.28 16.29
CA ILE A 196 5.30 -0.40 17.44
C ILE A 196 3.98 -0.81 18.10
N TRP A 197 2.92 -1.01 17.31
CA TRP A 197 1.63 -1.45 17.84
C TRP A 197 1.66 -2.86 18.41
N GLY A 198 2.39 -3.80 17.78
CA GLY A 198 2.62 -5.15 18.29
C GLY A 198 3.29 -5.12 19.66
N TYR A 199 4.30 -4.27 19.85
CA TYR A 199 4.95 -4.08 21.14
C TYR A 199 4.00 -3.50 22.21
N ILE A 200 3.25 -2.43 21.86
CA ILE A 200 2.39 -1.71 22.82
C ILE A 200 1.15 -2.54 23.19
N LEU A 201 0.47 -3.14 22.22
CA LEU A 201 -0.84 -3.78 22.40
C LEU A 201 -0.74 -5.28 22.69
N LEU A 202 0.25 -5.95 22.12
CA LEU A 202 0.39 -7.42 22.19
C LEU A 202 1.58 -7.86 23.03
N SER A 203 2.34 -6.90 23.62
CA SER A 203 3.54 -7.17 24.43
C SER A 203 4.60 -8.00 23.67
N GLU A 204 4.66 -7.85 22.35
CA GLU A 204 5.64 -8.53 21.50
C GLU A 204 7.05 -7.96 21.75
N LYS A 205 8.06 -8.82 21.74
CA LYS A 205 9.44 -8.36 21.92
C LYS A 205 10.01 -7.85 20.60
N ILE A 206 10.49 -6.60 20.60
CA ILE A 206 11.20 -6.04 19.45
C ILE A 206 12.64 -6.56 19.46
N GLY A 207 13.02 -7.34 18.45
CA GLY A 207 14.37 -7.84 18.26
C GLY A 207 15.33 -6.75 17.74
N LEU A 208 16.63 -6.96 17.91
CA LEU A 208 17.67 -6.04 17.42
C LEU A 208 17.55 -5.80 15.91
N ASN A 209 17.27 -6.84 15.12
CA ASN A 209 17.09 -6.72 13.67
C ASN A 209 15.93 -5.80 13.32
N SER A 210 14.84 -5.85 14.06
CA SER A 210 13.69 -4.96 13.84
C SER A 210 14.05 -3.50 14.12
N LEU A 211 14.84 -3.22 15.15
CA LEU A 211 15.34 -1.87 15.43
C LEU A 211 16.26 -1.35 14.30
N ILE A 212 17.17 -2.18 13.82
CA ILE A 212 18.03 -1.85 12.67
C ILE A 212 17.16 -1.58 11.44
N GLY A 213 16.15 -2.42 11.20
CA GLY A 213 15.22 -2.27 10.08
C GLY A 213 14.47 -0.94 10.14
N ILE A 214 13.95 -0.55 11.30
CA ILE A 214 13.28 0.75 11.49
C ILE A 214 14.23 1.91 11.19
N LEU A 215 15.48 1.86 11.70
CA LEU A 215 16.48 2.90 11.44
C LEU A 215 16.79 3.03 9.93
N LEU A 216 16.96 1.92 9.22
CA LEU A 216 17.21 1.93 7.78
C LEU A 216 16.01 2.51 7.01
N ILE A 217 14.78 2.17 7.40
CA ILE A 217 13.56 2.76 6.81
C ILE A 217 13.55 4.27 6.99
N LEU A 218 13.79 4.75 8.21
CA LEU A 218 13.79 6.19 8.50
C LEU A 218 14.88 6.93 7.71
N ILE A 219 16.08 6.34 7.59
CA ILE A 219 17.16 6.91 6.76
C ILE A 219 16.74 6.95 5.29
N GLY A 220 16.18 5.87 4.76
CA GLY A 220 15.70 5.81 3.38
C GLY A 220 14.64 6.86 3.09
N VAL A 221 13.63 6.99 3.96
CA VAL A 221 12.57 8.01 3.83
C VAL A 221 13.16 9.42 3.90
N TYR A 222 14.04 9.70 4.86
CA TYR A 222 14.68 11.02 5.03
C TYR A 222 15.50 11.43 3.79
N LEU A 223 16.31 10.52 3.24
CA LEU A 223 17.09 10.78 2.02
C LEU A 223 16.20 11.04 0.81
N GLY A 224 15.07 10.32 0.71
CA GLY A 224 14.10 10.51 -0.37
C GLY A 224 13.34 11.83 -0.28
N GLN A 225 13.03 12.28 0.94
CA GLN A 225 12.27 13.50 1.19
C GLN A 225 13.03 14.78 0.78
N ASN A 226 14.31 14.87 1.11
CA ASN A 226 15.09 16.10 0.93
C ASN A 226 15.20 16.59 -0.53
N ARG A 227 14.94 15.74 -1.51
CA ARG A 227 14.97 16.15 -2.93
C ARG A 227 13.61 16.36 -3.57
N SER A 228 12.55 15.72 -3.10
CA SER A 228 11.22 16.04 -3.60
C SER A 228 10.82 17.47 -3.28
N MET A 229 11.21 18.00 -2.12
CA MET A 229 11.01 19.42 -1.78
C MET A 229 11.88 20.35 -2.63
N GLY A 230 13.11 20.01 -2.94
CA GLY A 230 14.01 20.85 -3.77
C GLY A 230 13.57 20.97 -5.24
N GLU A 231 12.90 19.98 -5.79
CA GLU A 231 12.36 20.01 -7.15
C GLU A 231 11.07 20.84 -7.24
N ILE A 232 10.25 20.81 -6.17
CA ILE A 232 9.01 21.61 -6.08
C ILE A 232 9.33 23.11 -5.94
N THR A 233 10.34 23.48 -5.16
CA THR A 233 10.76 24.88 -4.98
C THR A 233 11.30 25.48 -6.26
N LYS A 234 12.02 24.72 -7.09
CA LYS A 234 12.52 25.17 -8.40
C LYS A 234 11.44 25.34 -9.48
N LYS A 235 10.26 24.80 -9.27
CA LYS A 235 9.15 24.88 -10.24
C LYS A 235 8.21 26.05 -9.97
N ASN A 236 8.31 26.66 -8.78
CA ASN A 236 7.52 27.79 -8.34
C ASN A 236 8.29 29.14 -8.41
N ILE A 237 9.51 29.12 -8.95
CA ILE A 237 10.31 30.30 -9.35
C ILE A 237 10.43 30.31 -10.88
#